data_d5cf9c9b5b1bb1b04d767dff8746e48e
#
_entry.id   d5cf9c9b5b1bb1b04d767dff8746e48e
#
_cell.length_a   1.000
_cell.length_b   1.000
_cell.length_c   1.000
_cell.angle_alpha   90.00
_cell.angle_beta   90.00
_cell.angle_gamma   90.00
#
_symmetry.space_group_name_H-M   'P 1'
#
loop_
_entity.id
_entity.type
_entity.pdbx_description
1 polymer ?
#
loop_
_entity_poly.entity_id
_entity_poly.type
_entity_poly.pdbx_seq_one_letter_code
_entity_poly.pdbx_strand_id
1 'polypeptide(L)'
;PVSGMIASYKSIINKIQAINPNVRILIAQVIPSGKLPKYSYIPELNEKIAEMVSELHSDHICLVNQAEGFDWKKYTIYDKVHPNKEGAEKMATVWFEALKKVLAPSEITFSPEIIRYKTLENGDSLALHIFKPQDIKGGEKRPAIVYFFGGGWKLGTPIQFYRECAYYASKGMVAISVDYRIEYLHHSTPFESFEDAKDAICWLRSHASDYQLDPDKIAVAGGSAGGHLAAALGTIGSDGAVPAGYRPNLSVLYYPVIDMVSRGYGFPEIERDFEKISPIHHVSKATPSTLILLGTKDPIVSVKAVESYRDKLLQNGVDCELHLFEGAGHPIFLYRKPLTDDYYKIRKLTDNFLRRYGFL
;
A
#
# COMPACT_ATOMS: atom_id res chain seq x y z
N PRO A 1 -9.86 -35.68 17.80
CA PRO A 1 -10.51 -34.56 18.40
C PRO A 1 -9.50 -33.48 18.81
N VAL A 2 -9.67 -32.77 19.93
CA VAL A 2 -8.85 -31.61 20.33
C VAL A 2 -7.34 -31.91 20.37
N SER A 3 -6.93 -33.07 20.92
CA SER A 3 -5.51 -33.46 20.98
C SER A 3 -4.81 -33.49 19.62
N GLY A 4 -5.50 -33.94 18.57
CA GLY A 4 -4.96 -33.94 17.21
C GLY A 4 -4.84 -32.52 16.62
N MET A 5 -5.76 -31.61 16.96
CA MET A 5 -5.67 -30.21 16.57
C MET A 5 -4.46 -29.51 17.20
N ILE A 6 -4.22 -29.74 18.51
CA ILE A 6 -3.05 -29.19 19.20
C ILE A 6 -1.74 -29.76 18.64
N ALA A 7 -1.69 -31.05 18.32
CA ALA A 7 -0.52 -31.65 17.66
C ALA A 7 -0.25 -30.98 16.29
N SER A 8 -1.30 -30.69 15.54
CA SER A 8 -1.19 -29.98 14.26
C SER A 8 -0.67 -28.57 14.45
N TYR A 9 -1.13 -27.78 15.43
CA TYR A 9 -0.59 -26.47 15.77
C TYR A 9 0.91 -26.54 16.08
N LYS A 10 1.32 -27.47 16.98
CA LYS A 10 2.75 -27.64 17.32
C LYS A 10 3.59 -27.99 16.08
N SER A 11 3.09 -28.85 15.19
CA SER A 11 3.78 -29.20 13.94
C SER A 11 3.93 -27.99 12.99
N ILE A 12 2.88 -27.17 12.83
CA ILE A 12 2.92 -25.96 11.99
C ILE A 12 3.92 -24.96 12.57
N ILE A 13 3.87 -24.68 13.87
CA ILE A 13 4.80 -23.76 14.55
C ILE A 13 6.25 -24.20 14.30
N ASN A 14 6.56 -25.46 14.54
CA ASN A 14 7.91 -26.00 14.36
C ASN A 14 8.40 -25.84 12.92
N LYS A 15 7.54 -26.10 11.91
CA LYS A 15 7.89 -25.93 10.51
C LYS A 15 8.16 -24.47 10.15
N ILE A 16 7.33 -23.56 10.65
CA ILE A 16 7.50 -22.12 10.40
C ILE A 16 8.80 -21.62 11.04
N GLN A 17 9.07 -22.00 12.29
CA GLN A 17 10.29 -21.60 13.01
C GLN A 17 11.55 -22.24 12.43
N ALA A 18 11.47 -23.43 11.85
CA ALA A 18 12.60 -24.07 11.14
C ALA A 18 13.01 -23.26 9.89
N ILE A 19 12.05 -22.59 9.23
CA ILE A 19 12.33 -21.72 8.06
C ILE A 19 12.83 -20.33 8.50
N ASN A 20 12.22 -19.77 9.55
CA ASN A 20 12.60 -18.48 10.10
C ASN A 20 12.49 -18.49 11.63
N PRO A 21 13.61 -18.69 12.36
CA PRO A 21 13.61 -18.73 13.83
C PRO A 21 13.12 -17.44 14.50
N ASN A 22 13.23 -16.30 13.80
CA ASN A 22 12.84 -14.99 14.32
C ASN A 22 11.40 -14.59 13.96
N VAL A 23 10.64 -15.47 13.33
CA VAL A 23 9.26 -15.18 12.98
C VAL A 23 8.40 -15.01 14.23
N ARG A 24 7.54 -14.02 14.24
CA ARG A 24 6.55 -13.85 15.30
C ARG A 24 5.23 -14.48 14.86
N ILE A 25 4.69 -15.35 15.72
CA ILE A 25 3.50 -16.16 15.45
C ILE A 25 2.39 -15.73 16.42
N LEU A 26 1.26 -15.31 15.88
CA LEU A 26 0.05 -15.07 16.66
C LEU A 26 -0.89 -16.24 16.50
N ILE A 27 -1.31 -16.81 17.60
CA ILE A 27 -2.21 -17.98 17.65
C ILE A 27 -3.51 -17.54 18.29
N ALA A 28 -4.60 -17.56 17.51
CA ALA A 28 -5.90 -17.13 17.99
C ALA A 28 -6.71 -18.30 18.57
N GLN A 29 -7.39 -18.02 19.67
CA GLN A 29 -8.51 -18.85 20.12
C GLN A 29 -9.68 -18.73 19.14
N VAL A 30 -10.55 -19.72 19.13
CA VAL A 30 -11.76 -19.74 18.31
C VAL A 30 -12.88 -19.03 19.06
N ILE A 31 -13.63 -18.17 18.39
CA ILE A 31 -14.80 -17.51 18.98
C ILE A 31 -15.85 -18.54 19.42
N PRO A 32 -16.54 -18.34 20.55
CA PRO A 32 -17.63 -19.21 20.98
C PRO A 32 -18.75 -19.30 19.96
N SER A 33 -19.35 -20.49 19.84
CA SER A 33 -20.45 -20.75 18.90
C SER A 33 -21.67 -21.33 19.64
N GLY A 34 -22.86 -20.89 19.23
CA GLY A 34 -24.13 -21.40 19.71
C GLY A 34 -24.67 -22.61 18.91
N LYS A 35 -23.96 -23.09 17.91
CA LYS A 35 -24.38 -24.23 17.07
C LYS A 35 -23.95 -25.54 17.67
N LEU A 36 -24.64 -25.98 18.72
CA LEU A 36 -24.38 -27.20 19.42
C LEU A 36 -25.19 -28.38 18.83
N PRO A 37 -24.72 -29.66 18.93
CA PRO A 37 -23.44 -30.08 19.55
C PRO A 37 -22.22 -29.95 18.62
N LYS A 38 -22.38 -29.50 17.39
CA LYS A 38 -21.32 -29.48 16.35
C LYS A 38 -20.01 -28.85 16.85
N TYR A 39 -20.10 -27.73 17.58
CA TYR A 39 -18.96 -26.93 18.05
C TYR A 39 -18.76 -27.02 19.59
N SER A 40 -19.26 -28.08 20.24
CA SER A 40 -19.12 -28.24 21.69
C SER A 40 -17.66 -28.39 22.16
N TYR A 41 -16.74 -28.70 21.26
CA TYR A 41 -15.32 -28.86 21.56
C TYR A 41 -14.55 -27.49 21.64
N ILE A 42 -15.15 -26.38 21.25
CA ILE A 42 -14.46 -25.07 21.20
C ILE A 42 -13.91 -24.65 22.57
N PRO A 43 -14.66 -24.76 23.71
CA PRO A 43 -14.11 -24.37 25.00
C PRO A 43 -12.85 -25.18 25.37
N GLU A 44 -12.87 -26.50 25.21
CA GLU A 44 -11.71 -27.37 25.45
C GLU A 44 -10.54 -27.01 24.51
N LEU A 45 -10.84 -26.77 23.23
CA LEU A 45 -9.81 -26.40 22.26
C LEU A 45 -9.14 -25.06 22.66
N ASN A 46 -9.90 -24.07 23.08
CA ASN A 46 -9.38 -22.77 23.48
C ASN A 46 -8.51 -22.85 24.74
N GLU A 47 -8.90 -23.66 25.71
CA GLU A 47 -8.09 -23.93 26.90
C GLU A 47 -6.75 -24.60 26.49
N LYS A 48 -6.79 -25.62 25.66
CA LYS A 48 -5.59 -26.30 25.16
C LYS A 48 -4.71 -25.44 24.27
N ILE A 49 -5.26 -24.52 23.51
CA ILE A 49 -4.47 -23.50 22.76
C ILE A 49 -3.72 -22.60 23.74
N ALA A 50 -4.39 -22.10 24.78
CA ALA A 50 -3.76 -21.23 25.77
C ALA A 50 -2.65 -21.97 26.56
N GLU A 51 -2.92 -23.20 27.03
CA GLU A 51 -1.91 -24.04 27.66
C GLU A 51 -0.69 -24.24 26.74
N MET A 52 -0.92 -24.67 25.50
CA MET A 52 0.14 -24.90 24.52
C MET A 52 1.02 -23.64 24.31
N VAL A 53 0.41 -22.46 24.14
CA VAL A 53 1.18 -21.23 23.96
C VAL A 53 1.99 -20.90 25.21
N SER A 54 1.43 -21.10 26.40
CA SER A 54 2.15 -20.91 27.67
C SER A 54 3.33 -21.86 27.82
N GLU A 55 3.17 -23.14 27.46
CA GLU A 55 4.22 -24.18 27.53
C GLU A 55 5.41 -23.89 26.59
N LEU A 56 5.17 -23.22 25.46
CA LEU A 56 6.22 -22.92 24.48
C LEU A 56 7.25 -21.90 24.98
N HIS A 57 6.95 -21.15 26.05
CA HIS A 57 7.85 -20.17 26.68
C HIS A 57 8.63 -19.30 25.67
N SER A 58 7.97 -18.84 24.61
CA SER A 58 8.60 -18.13 23.50
C SER A 58 8.08 -16.70 23.37
N ASP A 59 8.98 -15.73 23.40
CA ASP A 59 8.67 -14.30 23.16
C ASP A 59 8.22 -14.04 21.71
N HIS A 60 8.41 -15.02 20.82
CA HIS A 60 8.00 -14.98 19.43
C HIS A 60 6.59 -15.53 19.18
N ILE A 61 5.93 -16.12 20.20
CA ILE A 61 4.60 -16.72 20.05
C ILE A 61 3.64 -16.05 21.01
N CYS A 62 2.57 -15.47 20.47
CA CYS A 62 1.59 -14.71 21.24
C CYS A 62 0.19 -15.31 21.08
N LEU A 63 -0.52 -15.47 22.20
CA LEU A 63 -1.94 -15.84 22.21
C LEU A 63 -2.81 -14.63 21.86
N VAL A 64 -3.74 -14.82 20.92
CA VAL A 64 -4.82 -13.86 20.61
C VAL A 64 -6.10 -14.38 21.25
N ASN A 65 -6.49 -13.82 22.39
CA ASN A 65 -7.65 -14.26 23.17
C ASN A 65 -8.97 -13.77 22.55
N GLN A 66 -9.37 -14.39 21.47
CA GLN A 66 -10.63 -14.06 20.76
C GLN A 66 -11.89 -14.51 21.49
N ALA A 67 -11.76 -15.48 22.40
CA ALA A 67 -12.90 -16.06 23.11
C ALA A 67 -13.37 -15.19 24.28
N GLU A 68 -12.47 -14.43 24.89
CA GLU A 68 -12.78 -13.66 26.09
C GLU A 68 -13.79 -12.56 25.80
N GLY A 69 -14.91 -12.59 26.55
CA GLY A 69 -15.98 -11.63 26.41
C GLY A 69 -16.71 -11.68 25.07
N PHE A 70 -16.54 -12.73 24.27
CA PHE A 70 -17.29 -12.92 23.04
C PHE A 70 -18.57 -13.71 23.31
N ASP A 71 -19.69 -13.02 23.41
CA ASP A 71 -21.01 -13.62 23.53
C ASP A 71 -21.59 -13.91 22.15
N TRP A 72 -21.67 -15.19 21.77
CA TRP A 72 -22.18 -15.59 20.47
C TRP A 72 -23.64 -15.17 20.23
N LYS A 73 -24.47 -15.01 21.29
CA LYS A 73 -25.85 -14.53 21.14
C LYS A 73 -25.92 -13.09 20.63
N LYS A 74 -24.95 -12.27 21.04
CA LYS A 74 -24.86 -10.86 20.67
C LYS A 74 -24.06 -10.65 19.39
N TYR A 75 -22.95 -11.40 19.22
CA TYR A 75 -21.90 -11.10 18.26
C TYR A 75 -21.89 -12.00 17.02
N THR A 76 -22.85 -12.94 16.87
CA THR A 76 -22.98 -13.73 15.65
C THR A 76 -24.25 -13.43 14.87
N ILE A 77 -24.27 -13.77 13.58
CA ILE A 77 -25.48 -13.75 12.75
C ILE A 77 -26.40 -14.95 13.12
N TYR A 78 -27.51 -15.08 12.41
CA TYR A 78 -28.54 -16.10 12.63
C TYR A 78 -28.06 -17.54 12.68
N ASP A 79 -26.89 -17.84 12.07
CA ASP A 79 -26.31 -19.18 12.04
C ASP A 79 -25.58 -19.58 13.35
N LYS A 80 -25.43 -18.62 14.26
CA LYS A 80 -24.77 -18.78 15.59
C LYS A 80 -23.28 -19.19 15.50
N VAL A 81 -22.63 -18.89 14.39
CA VAL A 81 -21.22 -19.24 14.09
C VAL A 81 -20.44 -18.03 13.60
N HIS A 82 -20.92 -17.38 12.54
CA HIS A 82 -20.20 -16.28 11.91
C HIS A 82 -20.46 -14.96 12.63
N PRO A 83 -19.44 -14.11 12.81
CA PRO A 83 -19.63 -12.83 13.47
C PRO A 83 -20.55 -11.90 12.65
N ASN A 84 -21.38 -11.14 13.34
CA ASN A 84 -22.05 -9.96 12.78
C ASN A 84 -21.06 -8.77 12.78
N LYS A 85 -21.52 -7.56 12.38
CA LYS A 85 -20.67 -6.38 12.33
C LYS A 85 -20.01 -6.07 13.68
N GLU A 86 -20.76 -6.04 14.78
CA GLU A 86 -20.22 -5.79 16.13
C GLU A 86 -19.23 -6.88 16.57
N GLY A 87 -19.50 -8.14 16.22
CA GLY A 87 -18.61 -9.26 16.48
C GLY A 87 -17.29 -9.15 15.70
N ALA A 88 -17.36 -8.73 14.44
CA ALA A 88 -16.17 -8.49 13.62
C ALA A 88 -15.32 -7.33 14.17
N GLU A 89 -15.94 -6.22 14.58
CA GLU A 89 -15.26 -5.09 15.22
C GLU A 89 -14.59 -5.49 16.54
N LYS A 90 -15.26 -6.30 17.37
CA LYS A 90 -14.67 -6.85 18.58
C LYS A 90 -13.46 -7.73 18.28
N MET A 91 -13.57 -8.64 17.30
CA MET A 91 -12.46 -9.47 16.86
C MET A 91 -11.28 -8.63 16.37
N ALA A 92 -11.54 -7.62 15.54
CA ALA A 92 -10.51 -6.73 15.03
C ALA A 92 -9.77 -5.99 16.17
N THR A 93 -10.49 -5.55 17.20
CA THR A 93 -9.88 -4.92 18.38
C THR A 93 -8.95 -5.87 19.13
N VAL A 94 -9.36 -7.12 19.36
CA VAL A 94 -8.52 -8.13 20.03
C VAL A 94 -7.26 -8.44 19.23
N TRP A 95 -7.38 -8.58 17.90
CA TRP A 95 -6.24 -8.77 17.01
C TRP A 95 -5.30 -7.56 17.03
N PHE A 96 -5.83 -6.35 16.99
CA PHE A 96 -5.03 -5.12 17.02
C PHE A 96 -4.20 -5.01 18.31
N GLU A 97 -4.80 -5.29 19.47
CA GLU A 97 -4.09 -5.29 20.76
C GLU A 97 -3.00 -6.39 20.82
N ALA A 98 -3.24 -7.57 20.25
CA ALA A 98 -2.24 -8.62 20.16
C ALA A 98 -1.09 -8.22 19.22
N LEU A 99 -1.39 -7.62 18.08
CA LEU A 99 -0.40 -7.10 17.14
C LEU A 99 0.48 -6.03 17.78
N LYS A 100 -0.08 -5.10 18.54
CA LYS A 100 0.71 -4.08 19.26
C LYS A 100 1.73 -4.70 20.22
N LYS A 101 1.41 -5.82 20.86
CA LYS A 101 2.33 -6.51 21.79
C LYS A 101 3.51 -7.18 21.07
N VAL A 102 3.30 -7.70 19.86
CA VAL A 102 4.34 -8.39 19.09
C VAL A 102 5.12 -7.47 18.15
N LEU A 103 4.51 -6.35 17.74
CA LEU A 103 5.20 -5.29 17.00
C LEU A 103 5.98 -4.47 18.04
N ALA A 104 7.28 -4.75 18.16
CA ALA A 104 8.13 -4.11 19.16
C ALA A 104 8.08 -2.57 19.07
N PRO A 105 8.20 -1.85 20.21
CA PRO A 105 8.22 -0.37 20.25
C PRO A 105 9.37 0.30 19.50
N SER A 106 10.32 -0.47 18.95
CA SER A 106 11.47 0.02 18.17
C SER A 106 11.16 0.31 16.71
N GLU A 107 9.93 0.09 16.24
CA GLU A 107 9.55 0.49 14.89
C GLU A 107 8.92 1.87 14.94
N ILE A 108 9.51 2.76 14.19
CA ILE A 108 9.17 4.18 14.02
C ILE A 108 7.66 4.37 14.06
N THR A 109 7.15 5.06 15.10
CA THR A 109 5.76 5.49 15.14
C THR A 109 5.59 6.59 14.12
N PHE A 110 4.87 6.31 13.04
CA PHE A 110 4.51 7.31 12.06
C PHE A 110 3.25 8.05 12.53
N SER A 111 3.31 9.38 12.56
CA SER A 111 2.18 10.22 12.93
C SER A 111 1.93 11.26 11.84
N PRO A 112 1.40 10.85 10.67
CA PRO A 112 1.01 11.80 9.64
C PRO A 112 -0.18 12.65 10.10
N GLU A 113 -0.28 13.87 9.60
CA GLU A 113 -1.51 14.62 9.59
C GLU A 113 -2.46 13.97 8.55
N ILE A 114 -3.65 13.56 8.98
CA ILE A 114 -4.62 12.86 8.10
C ILE A 114 -5.73 13.84 7.75
N ILE A 115 -5.86 14.16 6.45
CA ILE A 115 -6.80 15.15 5.94
C ILE A 115 -7.70 14.53 4.89
N ARG A 116 -9.00 14.69 5.04
CA ARG A 116 -9.99 14.29 4.04
C ARG A 116 -9.89 15.22 2.83
N TYR A 117 -9.65 14.66 1.65
CA TYR A 117 -9.64 15.42 0.40
C TYR A 117 -10.88 15.17 -0.46
N LYS A 118 -11.57 14.05 -0.25
CA LYS A 118 -12.75 13.65 -1.03
C LYS A 118 -13.78 12.95 -0.14
N THR A 119 -15.05 13.23 -0.36
CA THR A 119 -16.17 12.47 0.19
C THR A 119 -16.86 11.74 -0.95
N LEU A 120 -17.09 10.44 -0.78
CA LEU A 120 -17.76 9.58 -1.76
C LEU A 120 -19.28 9.66 -1.59
N GLU A 121 -20.02 9.25 -2.63
CA GLU A 121 -21.50 9.29 -2.63
C GLU A 121 -22.11 8.44 -1.51
N ASN A 122 -21.47 7.36 -1.12
CA ASN A 122 -21.90 6.48 -0.02
C ASN A 122 -21.58 7.04 1.38
N GLY A 123 -20.98 8.23 1.47
CA GLY A 123 -20.58 8.88 2.72
C GLY A 123 -19.17 8.53 3.21
N ASP A 124 -18.49 7.56 2.61
CA ASP A 124 -17.09 7.26 2.89
C ASP A 124 -16.19 8.43 2.47
N SER A 125 -14.99 8.46 2.95
CA SER A 125 -14.04 9.52 2.62
C SER A 125 -12.65 8.97 2.33
N LEU A 126 -11.97 9.62 1.38
CA LEU A 126 -10.59 9.38 1.05
C LEU A 126 -9.69 10.44 1.68
N ALA A 127 -8.52 10.04 2.16
CA ALA A 127 -7.63 10.89 2.93
C ALA A 127 -6.23 11.03 2.31
N LEU A 128 -5.59 12.15 2.63
CA LEU A 128 -4.17 12.39 2.43
C LEU A 128 -3.47 12.21 3.78
N HIS A 129 -2.41 11.42 3.80
CA HIS A 129 -1.57 11.20 4.97
C HIS A 129 -0.29 12.00 4.80
N ILE A 130 -0.21 13.16 5.44
CA ILE A 130 0.78 14.21 5.19
C ILE A 130 1.90 14.15 6.25
N PHE A 131 3.14 14.05 5.80
CA PHE A 131 4.36 14.10 6.59
C PHE A 131 5.08 15.40 6.28
N LYS A 132 5.24 16.26 7.26
CA LYS A 132 5.94 17.54 7.12
C LYS A 132 7.35 17.49 7.70
N PRO A 133 8.31 18.24 7.13
CA PRO A 133 9.59 18.48 7.79
C PRO A 133 9.41 19.09 9.18
N GLN A 134 10.23 18.68 10.14
CA GLN A 134 10.16 19.23 11.50
C GLN A 134 10.63 20.67 11.59
N ASP A 135 11.50 21.10 10.67
CA ASP A 135 12.15 22.42 10.64
C ASP A 135 11.44 23.42 9.74
N ILE A 136 10.25 23.09 9.19
CA ILE A 136 9.53 23.96 8.26
C ILE A 136 8.99 25.20 9.00
N LYS A 137 9.33 26.39 8.51
CA LYS A 137 8.89 27.66 9.08
C LYS A 137 7.65 28.19 8.37
N GLY A 138 6.86 28.98 9.07
CA GLY A 138 5.68 29.64 8.48
C GLY A 138 6.04 30.45 7.22
N GLY A 139 5.28 30.26 6.16
CA GLY A 139 5.49 30.92 4.87
C GLY A 139 6.53 30.29 3.92
N GLU A 140 7.29 29.28 4.38
CA GLU A 140 8.16 28.51 3.50
C GLU A 140 7.32 27.60 2.58
N LYS A 141 7.81 27.41 1.34
CA LYS A 141 7.26 26.44 0.40
C LYS A 141 8.29 25.34 0.17
N ARG A 142 7.87 24.09 0.27
CA ARG A 142 8.73 22.93 0.08
C ARG A 142 8.27 22.09 -1.10
N PRO A 143 9.19 21.48 -1.85
CA PRO A 143 8.83 20.47 -2.83
C PRO A 143 8.03 19.33 -2.18
N ALA A 144 7.12 18.74 -2.94
CA ALA A 144 6.32 17.61 -2.46
C ALA A 144 6.63 16.33 -3.22
N ILE A 145 6.48 15.18 -2.53
CA ILE A 145 6.42 13.86 -3.14
C ILE A 145 5.15 13.16 -2.68
N VAL A 146 4.36 12.68 -3.66
CA VAL A 146 3.03 12.10 -3.45
C VAL A 146 3.07 10.64 -3.85
N TYR A 147 2.83 9.74 -2.89
CA TYR A 147 2.89 8.30 -3.06
C TYR A 147 1.52 7.67 -3.25
N PHE A 148 1.41 6.78 -4.23
CA PHE A 148 0.26 5.90 -4.46
C PHE A 148 0.66 4.45 -4.17
N PHE A 149 -0.09 3.76 -3.33
CA PHE A 149 0.21 2.39 -2.94
C PHE A 149 -0.10 1.38 -4.06
N GLY A 150 0.55 0.21 -4.01
CA GLY A 150 0.27 -0.92 -4.88
C GLY A 150 -0.77 -1.86 -4.28
N GLY A 151 -1.28 -2.78 -5.10
CA GLY A 151 -2.25 -3.79 -4.67
C GLY A 151 -3.25 -4.14 -5.77
N GLY A 152 -2.89 -3.89 -7.06
CA GLY A 152 -3.71 -4.24 -8.22
C GLY A 152 -5.04 -3.51 -8.28
N TRP A 153 -5.14 -2.31 -7.71
CA TRP A 153 -6.38 -1.51 -7.53
C TRP A 153 -7.46 -2.24 -6.71
N LYS A 154 -7.15 -3.42 -6.19
CA LYS A 154 -8.09 -4.29 -5.46
C LYS A 154 -7.94 -4.17 -3.95
N LEU A 155 -6.72 -3.99 -3.49
CA LEU A 155 -6.36 -3.94 -2.06
C LEU A 155 -5.17 -2.98 -1.83
N GLY A 156 -4.83 -2.78 -0.57
CA GLY A 156 -3.71 -1.92 -0.16
C GLY A 156 -4.17 -0.77 0.73
N THR A 157 -3.21 -0.03 1.26
CA THR A 157 -3.46 1.15 2.12
C THR A 157 -2.31 2.14 2.01
N PRO A 158 -2.52 3.43 2.36
CA PRO A 158 -1.47 4.46 2.38
C PRO A 158 -0.26 4.10 3.26
N ILE A 159 -0.44 3.23 4.27
CA ILE A 159 0.64 2.81 5.19
C ILE A 159 1.82 2.20 4.44
N GLN A 160 1.58 1.65 3.24
CA GLN A 160 2.62 1.04 2.42
C GLN A 160 3.85 1.95 2.20
N PHE A 161 3.64 3.26 2.08
CA PHE A 161 4.69 4.24 1.82
C PHE A 161 5.00 5.20 2.99
N TYR A 162 4.49 4.94 4.19
CA TYR A 162 4.75 5.79 5.35
C TYR A 162 6.24 5.96 5.67
N ARG A 163 7.03 4.90 5.50
CA ARG A 163 8.48 4.95 5.74
C ARG A 163 9.18 5.86 4.74
N GLU A 164 8.81 5.80 3.49
CA GLU A 164 9.33 6.66 2.43
C GLU A 164 8.88 8.10 2.65
N CYS A 165 7.63 8.32 3.03
CA CYS A 165 7.11 9.64 3.39
C CYS A 165 7.90 10.24 4.57
N ALA A 166 8.11 9.48 5.65
CA ALA A 166 8.90 9.94 6.79
C ALA A 166 10.36 10.22 6.41
N TYR A 167 10.95 9.39 5.54
CA TYR A 167 12.30 9.61 5.02
C TYR A 167 12.39 10.92 4.24
N TYR A 168 11.49 11.19 3.29
CA TYR A 168 11.53 12.42 2.49
C TYR A 168 11.14 13.65 3.31
N ALA A 169 10.26 13.52 4.29
CA ALA A 169 10.02 14.60 5.26
C ALA A 169 11.28 14.96 6.05
N SER A 170 12.07 13.95 6.48
CA SER A 170 13.36 14.20 7.14
C SER A 170 14.43 14.83 6.22
N LYS A 171 14.19 14.82 4.91
CA LYS A 171 15.03 15.46 3.89
C LYS A 171 14.54 16.85 3.47
N GLY A 172 13.48 17.36 4.08
CA GLY A 172 12.96 18.69 3.85
C GLY A 172 11.84 18.80 2.82
N MET A 173 11.31 17.68 2.30
CA MET A 173 10.14 17.66 1.42
C MET A 173 8.85 17.51 2.25
N VAL A 174 7.72 17.98 1.73
CA VAL A 174 6.42 17.51 2.23
C VAL A 174 6.11 16.21 1.49
N ALA A 175 5.91 15.11 2.25
CA ALA A 175 5.66 13.80 1.67
C ALA A 175 4.25 13.32 2.02
N ILE A 176 3.54 12.84 1.03
CA ILE A 176 2.12 12.49 1.15
C ILE A 176 1.91 11.06 0.69
N SER A 177 1.17 10.25 1.44
CA SER A 177 0.63 8.99 0.97
C SER A 177 -0.87 9.12 0.79
N VAL A 178 -1.35 8.80 -0.41
CA VAL A 178 -2.74 9.05 -0.84
C VAL A 178 -3.58 7.80 -0.64
N ASP A 179 -4.74 7.98 -0.02
CA ASP A 179 -5.81 7.01 -0.07
C ASP A 179 -6.61 7.18 -1.37
N TYR A 180 -6.98 6.08 -2.01
CA TYR A 180 -7.79 6.06 -3.23
C TYR A 180 -8.70 4.84 -3.25
N ARG A 181 -9.80 4.87 -3.99
CA ARG A 181 -10.75 3.77 -4.08
C ARG A 181 -10.10 2.50 -4.63
N ILE A 182 -10.42 1.38 -3.98
CA ILE A 182 -10.00 0.04 -4.36
C ILE A 182 -11.21 -0.89 -4.46
N GLU A 183 -11.13 -1.93 -5.30
CA GLU A 183 -12.24 -2.86 -5.56
C GLU A 183 -12.82 -3.46 -4.27
N TYR A 184 -11.96 -3.95 -3.37
CA TYR A 184 -12.39 -4.66 -2.16
C TYR A 184 -13.26 -3.82 -1.22
N LEU A 185 -12.97 -2.53 -1.07
CA LEU A 185 -13.71 -1.65 -0.16
C LEU A 185 -14.81 -0.85 -0.85
N HIS A 186 -14.62 -0.51 -2.12
CA HIS A 186 -15.44 0.50 -2.79
C HIS A 186 -16.10 -0.01 -4.05
N HIS A 187 -15.89 -1.29 -4.41
CA HIS A 187 -16.38 -1.89 -5.66
C HIS A 187 -16.01 -1.06 -6.89
N SER A 188 -14.83 -0.45 -6.86
CA SER A 188 -14.33 0.45 -7.89
C SER A 188 -13.42 -0.26 -8.89
N THR A 189 -13.26 0.35 -10.05
CA THR A 189 -12.33 -0.06 -11.10
C THR A 189 -11.06 0.82 -11.07
N PRO A 190 -10.04 0.51 -11.86
CA PRO A 190 -8.88 1.37 -12.04
C PRO A 190 -9.19 2.79 -12.52
N PHE A 191 -10.34 3.01 -13.19
CA PHE A 191 -10.78 4.34 -13.61
C PHE A 191 -11.09 5.24 -12.42
N GLU A 192 -11.88 4.76 -11.46
CA GLU A 192 -12.20 5.52 -10.25
C GLU A 192 -10.96 5.76 -9.40
N SER A 193 -10.03 4.79 -9.34
CA SER A 193 -8.74 4.97 -8.67
C SER A 193 -7.92 6.10 -9.32
N PHE A 194 -7.95 6.21 -10.65
CA PHE A 194 -7.27 7.27 -11.38
C PHE A 194 -7.96 8.64 -11.19
N GLU A 195 -9.29 8.71 -11.19
CA GLU A 195 -10.02 9.94 -10.85
C GLU A 195 -9.65 10.44 -9.45
N ASP A 196 -9.56 9.54 -8.46
CA ASP A 196 -9.16 9.89 -7.10
C ASP A 196 -7.73 10.41 -7.03
N ALA A 197 -6.81 9.82 -7.81
CA ALA A 197 -5.44 10.30 -7.92
C ALA A 197 -5.37 11.72 -8.50
N LYS A 198 -6.18 12.03 -9.53
CA LYS A 198 -6.30 13.40 -10.08
C LYS A 198 -6.84 14.38 -9.04
N ASP A 199 -7.92 14.00 -8.35
CA ASP A 199 -8.53 14.84 -7.33
C ASP A 199 -7.56 15.13 -6.19
N ALA A 200 -6.75 14.14 -5.76
CA ALA A 200 -5.74 14.32 -4.73
C ALA A 200 -4.69 15.38 -5.12
N ILE A 201 -4.16 15.32 -6.35
CA ILE A 201 -3.16 16.30 -6.81
C ILE A 201 -3.80 17.69 -7.00
N CYS A 202 -5.01 17.78 -7.54
CA CYS A 202 -5.74 19.03 -7.64
C CYS A 202 -5.99 19.66 -6.27
N TRP A 203 -6.41 18.84 -5.30
CA TRP A 203 -6.64 19.28 -3.94
C TRP A 203 -5.35 19.81 -3.29
N LEU A 204 -4.24 19.08 -3.42
CA LEU A 204 -2.94 19.51 -2.89
C LEU A 204 -2.49 20.86 -3.48
N ARG A 205 -2.69 21.07 -4.77
CA ARG A 205 -2.35 22.37 -5.41
C ARG A 205 -3.22 23.50 -4.93
N SER A 206 -4.53 23.27 -4.79
CA SER A 206 -5.46 24.31 -4.32
C SER A 206 -5.25 24.69 -2.84
N HIS A 207 -4.68 23.77 -2.04
CA HIS A 207 -4.36 23.99 -0.63
C HIS A 207 -2.85 24.09 -0.36
N ALA A 208 -2.06 24.38 -1.38
CA ALA A 208 -0.60 24.37 -1.28
C ALA A 208 -0.06 25.31 -0.17
N SER A 209 -0.67 26.49 0.02
CA SER A 209 -0.31 27.42 1.07
C SER A 209 -0.54 26.87 2.48
N ASP A 210 -1.63 26.13 2.69
CA ASP A 210 -2.04 25.63 4.00
C ASP A 210 -1.10 24.52 4.48
N TYR A 211 -0.53 23.78 3.52
CA TYR A 211 0.40 22.68 3.78
C TYR A 211 1.85 23.00 3.45
N GLN A 212 2.15 24.27 3.13
CA GLN A 212 3.51 24.73 2.83
C GLN A 212 4.14 23.99 1.64
N LEU A 213 3.31 23.61 0.65
CA LEU A 213 3.74 23.00 -0.60
C LEU A 213 4.17 24.06 -1.61
N ASP A 214 5.16 23.72 -2.42
CA ASP A 214 5.39 24.41 -3.69
C ASP A 214 4.51 23.78 -4.77
N PRO A 215 3.45 24.46 -5.26
CA PRO A 215 2.53 23.88 -6.24
C PRO A 215 3.18 23.58 -7.58
N ASP A 216 4.36 24.17 -7.84
CA ASP A 216 5.13 23.99 -9.07
C ASP A 216 6.23 22.91 -8.90
N LYS A 217 6.32 22.29 -7.70
CA LYS A 217 7.28 21.23 -7.38
C LYS A 217 6.60 20.02 -6.72
N ILE A 218 5.72 19.34 -7.45
CA ILE A 218 5.05 18.11 -7.01
C ILE A 218 5.58 16.92 -7.83
N ALA A 219 6.32 16.04 -7.18
CA ALA A 219 6.67 14.73 -7.71
C ALA A 219 5.61 13.71 -7.33
N VAL A 220 5.30 12.77 -8.22
CA VAL A 220 4.47 11.60 -7.90
C VAL A 220 5.30 10.34 -7.90
N ALA A 221 4.95 9.41 -7.02
CA ALA A 221 5.63 8.12 -6.92
C ALA A 221 4.63 7.00 -6.62
N GLY A 222 4.97 5.77 -6.98
CA GLY A 222 4.12 4.64 -6.64
C GLY A 222 4.67 3.31 -7.12
N GLY A 223 4.15 2.21 -6.55
CA GLY A 223 4.53 0.85 -6.90
C GLY A 223 3.38 0.08 -7.55
N SER A 224 3.65 -0.72 -8.60
CA SER A 224 2.66 -1.58 -9.24
C SER A 224 1.43 -0.78 -9.73
N ALA A 225 0.23 -1.05 -9.22
CA ALA A 225 -0.98 -0.25 -9.49
C ALA A 225 -0.81 1.23 -9.11
N GLY A 226 -0.13 1.53 -7.99
CA GLY A 226 0.21 2.93 -7.64
C GLY A 226 1.23 3.54 -8.60
N GLY A 227 2.15 2.74 -9.13
CA GLY A 227 3.04 3.15 -10.22
C GLY A 227 2.30 3.46 -11.52
N HIS A 228 1.21 2.73 -11.80
CA HIS A 228 0.29 3.05 -12.88
C HIS A 228 -0.36 4.44 -12.67
N LEU A 229 -0.94 4.69 -11.48
CA LEU A 229 -1.58 5.97 -11.18
C LEU A 229 -0.60 7.13 -11.33
N ALA A 230 0.63 6.97 -10.82
CA ALA A 230 1.69 7.98 -10.97
C ALA A 230 2.08 8.22 -12.44
N ALA A 231 2.19 7.17 -13.25
CA ALA A 231 2.47 7.28 -14.68
C ALA A 231 1.29 7.91 -15.45
N ALA A 232 0.06 7.50 -15.15
CA ALA A 232 -1.16 8.01 -15.76
C ALA A 232 -1.36 9.51 -15.50
N LEU A 233 -1.11 9.99 -14.28
CA LEU A 233 -1.12 11.43 -13.95
C LEU A 233 -0.16 12.25 -14.81
N GLY A 234 0.99 11.65 -15.18
CA GLY A 234 1.99 12.31 -16.02
C GLY A 234 1.67 12.28 -17.52
N THR A 235 0.94 11.29 -18.00
CA THR A 235 0.76 11.03 -19.44
C THR A 235 -0.63 11.35 -19.95
N ILE A 236 -1.68 10.98 -19.23
CA ILE A 236 -3.06 11.14 -19.71
C ILE A 236 -3.45 12.63 -19.68
N GLY A 237 -4.06 13.09 -20.76
CA GLY A 237 -4.40 14.53 -20.94
C GLY A 237 -3.19 15.44 -21.10
N SER A 238 -2.02 14.90 -21.41
CA SER A 238 -0.78 15.65 -21.62
C SER A 238 -0.72 16.37 -22.98
N ASP A 239 -1.67 16.08 -23.87
CA ASP A 239 -1.82 16.68 -25.21
C ASP A 239 -2.40 18.11 -25.21
N GLY A 240 -2.66 18.69 -24.05
CA GLY A 240 -3.20 20.04 -23.90
C GLY A 240 -4.72 20.11 -23.81
N ALA A 241 -5.42 19.01 -23.92
CA ALA A 241 -6.89 18.94 -23.90
C ALA A 241 -7.52 19.13 -22.51
N VAL A 242 -6.73 19.04 -21.42
CA VAL A 242 -7.21 19.15 -20.04
C VAL A 242 -6.40 20.19 -19.26
N PRO A 243 -7.03 21.03 -18.41
CA PRO A 243 -6.32 21.93 -17.52
C PRO A 243 -5.26 21.19 -16.71
N ALA A 244 -4.05 21.71 -16.67
CA ALA A 244 -2.84 21.09 -16.11
C ALA A 244 -2.87 20.86 -14.57
N GLY A 245 -4.01 21.03 -13.92
CA GLY A 245 -4.14 21.02 -12.45
C GLY A 245 -3.65 19.76 -11.74
N TYR A 246 -3.75 18.59 -12.35
CA TYR A 246 -3.31 17.32 -11.75
C TYR A 246 -1.95 16.81 -12.27
N ARG A 247 -1.35 17.44 -13.29
CA ARG A 247 -0.09 16.95 -13.86
C ARG A 247 1.07 17.16 -12.89
N PRO A 248 1.84 16.10 -12.55
CA PRO A 248 3.03 16.24 -11.72
C PRO A 248 4.19 16.89 -12.48
N ASN A 249 5.20 17.34 -11.73
CA ASN A 249 6.43 17.88 -12.29
C ASN A 249 7.50 16.80 -12.51
N LEU A 250 7.44 15.70 -11.76
CA LEU A 250 8.29 14.50 -11.91
C LEU A 250 7.49 13.23 -11.63
N SER A 251 7.91 12.10 -12.23
CA SER A 251 7.36 10.77 -11.95
C SER A 251 8.44 9.79 -11.52
N VAL A 252 8.22 9.10 -10.39
CA VAL A 252 9.08 8.02 -9.88
C VAL A 252 8.29 6.73 -9.81
N LEU A 253 8.61 5.79 -10.67
CA LEU A 253 7.80 4.63 -10.95
C LEU A 253 8.51 3.35 -10.49
N TYR A 254 8.00 2.71 -9.44
CA TYR A 254 8.50 1.44 -8.94
C TYR A 254 7.67 0.30 -9.54
N TYR A 255 8.31 -0.58 -10.34
CA TYR A 255 7.65 -1.72 -11.00
C TYR A 255 6.23 -1.39 -11.53
N PRO A 256 6.08 -0.32 -12.34
CA PRO A 256 4.77 0.25 -12.68
C PRO A 256 4.02 -0.57 -13.71
N VAL A 257 2.70 -0.69 -13.58
CA VAL A 257 1.86 -1.12 -14.70
C VAL A 257 1.71 0.07 -15.66
N ILE A 258 2.22 -0.03 -16.87
CA ILE A 258 2.19 1.04 -17.87
C ILE A 258 1.38 0.70 -19.12
N ASP A 259 1.07 -0.58 -19.30
CA ASP A 259 0.23 -1.11 -20.36
C ASP A 259 -0.80 -2.06 -19.75
N MET A 260 -2.06 -1.66 -19.73
CA MET A 260 -3.14 -2.47 -19.18
C MET A 260 -3.80 -3.39 -20.22
N VAL A 261 -3.61 -3.11 -21.51
CA VAL A 261 -4.24 -3.85 -22.61
C VAL A 261 -3.70 -5.28 -22.68
N SER A 262 -2.42 -5.48 -22.35
CA SER A 262 -1.74 -6.77 -22.57
C SER A 262 -2.14 -7.87 -21.59
N ARG A 263 -2.78 -7.57 -20.43
CA ARG A 263 -3.02 -8.55 -19.36
C ARG A 263 -4.38 -8.49 -18.66
N GLY A 264 -5.23 -7.49 -18.92
CA GLY A 264 -6.56 -7.34 -18.34
C GLY A 264 -6.62 -7.15 -16.81
N TYR A 265 -5.60 -7.50 -16.08
CA TYR A 265 -5.41 -7.35 -14.63
C TYR A 265 -6.62 -7.69 -13.74
N GLY A 266 -7.57 -8.51 -14.25
CA GLY A 266 -8.73 -9.00 -13.51
C GLY A 266 -9.90 -8.01 -13.41
N PHE A 267 -10.04 -7.11 -14.38
CA PHE A 267 -11.18 -6.19 -14.55
C PHE A 267 -11.80 -6.36 -15.95
N PRO A 268 -12.45 -7.49 -16.22
CA PRO A 268 -12.99 -7.80 -17.55
C PRO A 268 -14.06 -6.81 -18.01
N GLU A 269 -14.77 -6.16 -17.09
CA GLU A 269 -15.83 -5.20 -17.37
C GLU A 269 -15.33 -3.93 -18.07
N ILE A 270 -14.05 -3.59 -17.91
CA ILE A 270 -13.44 -2.40 -18.51
C ILE A 270 -12.36 -2.72 -19.56
N GLU A 271 -12.22 -3.99 -19.95
CA GLU A 271 -11.14 -4.45 -20.85
C GLU A 271 -11.09 -3.66 -22.16
N ARG A 272 -12.24 -3.29 -22.74
CA ARG A 272 -12.35 -2.50 -23.97
C ARG A 272 -11.81 -1.05 -23.81
N ASP A 273 -11.76 -0.56 -22.59
CA ASP A 273 -11.40 0.81 -22.26
C ASP A 273 -10.00 0.94 -21.63
N PHE A 274 -9.27 -0.16 -21.43
CA PHE A 274 -7.95 -0.13 -20.83
C PHE A 274 -6.96 0.79 -21.54
N GLU A 275 -7.07 0.96 -22.85
CA GLU A 275 -6.23 1.88 -23.59
C GLU A 275 -6.35 3.32 -23.06
N LYS A 276 -7.56 3.73 -22.64
CA LYS A 276 -7.84 5.07 -22.13
C LYS A 276 -7.06 5.42 -20.86
N ILE A 277 -6.66 4.41 -20.07
CA ILE A 277 -5.89 4.58 -18.84
C ILE A 277 -4.51 3.89 -18.87
N SER A 278 -4.07 3.37 -20.03
CA SER A 278 -2.74 2.80 -20.21
C SER A 278 -1.71 3.89 -20.51
N PRO A 279 -0.80 4.23 -19.58
CA PRO A 279 0.14 5.35 -19.76
C PRO A 279 0.93 5.34 -21.07
N ILE A 280 1.29 4.15 -21.56
CA ILE A 280 2.09 3.97 -22.78
C ILE A 280 1.42 4.53 -24.04
N HIS A 281 0.09 4.68 -24.05
CA HIS A 281 -0.66 5.21 -25.21
C HIS A 281 -0.81 6.74 -25.18
N HIS A 282 -0.43 7.38 -24.08
CA HIS A 282 -0.66 8.82 -23.86
C HIS A 282 0.62 9.63 -23.67
N VAL A 283 1.78 9.03 -24.00
CA VAL A 283 3.06 9.73 -23.90
C VAL A 283 3.11 10.90 -24.89
N SER A 284 3.49 12.08 -24.42
CA SER A 284 3.69 13.27 -25.22
C SER A 284 4.90 14.07 -24.71
N LYS A 285 5.28 15.13 -25.45
CA LYS A 285 6.35 16.05 -25.02
C LYS A 285 6.07 16.79 -23.69
N ALA A 286 4.82 16.78 -23.22
CA ALA A 286 4.44 17.40 -21.95
C ALA A 286 4.45 16.40 -20.78
N THR A 287 4.76 15.15 -21.02
CA THR A 287 4.97 14.14 -19.96
C THR A 287 6.17 14.56 -19.11
N PRO A 288 6.10 14.46 -17.77
CA PRO A 288 7.21 14.85 -16.90
C PRO A 288 8.40 13.91 -17.01
N SER A 289 9.60 14.40 -16.67
CA SER A 289 10.79 13.57 -16.53
C SER A 289 10.51 12.42 -15.58
N THR A 290 10.94 11.22 -15.95
CA THR A 290 10.49 9.97 -15.33
C THR A 290 11.66 9.07 -14.94
N LEU A 291 11.66 8.58 -13.69
CA LEU A 291 12.53 7.50 -13.21
C LEU A 291 11.71 6.20 -13.13
N ILE A 292 12.24 5.11 -13.69
CA ILE A 292 11.59 3.80 -13.67
C ILE A 292 12.55 2.75 -13.09
N LEU A 293 12.04 1.95 -12.14
CA LEU A 293 12.82 0.91 -11.44
C LEU A 293 12.03 -0.41 -11.48
N LEU A 294 12.62 -1.46 -12.05
CA LEU A 294 11.95 -2.73 -12.30
C LEU A 294 12.89 -3.93 -12.12
N GLY A 295 12.38 -5.01 -11.54
CA GLY A 295 13.08 -6.29 -11.48
C GLY A 295 13.03 -7.05 -12.81
N THR A 296 14.15 -7.68 -13.22
CA THR A 296 14.21 -8.42 -14.52
C THR A 296 13.41 -9.72 -14.51
N LYS A 297 13.07 -10.25 -13.32
CA LYS A 297 12.19 -11.43 -13.14
C LYS A 297 10.81 -11.07 -12.60
N ASP A 298 10.34 -9.86 -12.86
CA ASP A 298 8.98 -9.46 -12.50
C ASP A 298 7.94 -10.27 -13.30
N PRO A 299 7.09 -11.08 -12.62
CA PRO A 299 6.11 -11.92 -13.31
C PRO A 299 4.85 -11.14 -13.73
N ILE A 300 4.68 -9.90 -13.23
CA ILE A 300 3.49 -9.07 -13.44
C ILE A 300 3.76 -8.00 -14.50
N VAL A 301 4.88 -7.28 -14.38
CA VAL A 301 5.24 -6.19 -15.28
C VAL A 301 6.34 -6.65 -16.22
N SER A 302 6.08 -6.58 -17.52
CA SER A 302 7.05 -6.98 -18.53
C SER A 302 8.16 -5.94 -18.68
N VAL A 303 9.42 -6.38 -18.64
CA VAL A 303 10.60 -5.55 -18.96
C VAL A 303 10.42 -4.89 -20.33
N LYS A 304 9.99 -5.66 -21.34
CA LYS A 304 9.77 -5.16 -22.70
C LYS A 304 8.75 -4.03 -22.77
N ALA A 305 7.66 -4.11 -21.97
CA ALA A 305 6.66 -3.05 -21.94
C ALA A 305 7.24 -1.76 -21.34
N VAL A 306 8.02 -1.88 -20.27
CA VAL A 306 8.68 -0.73 -19.63
C VAL A 306 9.76 -0.11 -20.50
N GLU A 307 10.55 -0.92 -21.22
CA GLU A 307 11.50 -0.44 -22.22
C GLU A 307 10.80 0.31 -23.37
N SER A 308 9.69 -0.23 -23.87
CA SER A 308 8.89 0.45 -24.91
C SER A 308 8.34 1.78 -24.41
N TYR A 309 7.94 1.86 -23.14
CA TYR A 309 7.48 3.11 -22.53
C TYR A 309 8.61 4.13 -22.40
N ARG A 310 9.79 3.73 -21.90
CA ARG A 310 11.00 4.57 -21.88
C ARG A 310 11.32 5.10 -23.28
N ASP A 311 11.32 4.23 -24.27
CA ASP A 311 11.69 4.61 -25.65
C ASP A 311 10.70 5.64 -26.22
N LYS A 312 9.40 5.49 -25.94
CA LYS A 312 8.39 6.50 -26.31
C LYS A 312 8.63 7.85 -25.59
N LEU A 313 9.00 7.82 -24.30
CA LEU A 313 9.35 9.04 -23.56
C LEU A 313 10.53 9.76 -24.24
N LEU A 314 11.61 9.04 -24.49
CA LEU A 314 12.81 9.59 -25.13
C LEU A 314 12.52 10.11 -26.55
N GLN A 315 11.72 9.40 -27.35
CA GLN A 315 11.28 9.85 -28.69
C GLN A 315 10.48 11.15 -28.66
N ASN A 316 9.77 11.40 -27.56
CA ASN A 316 9.05 12.66 -27.33
C ASN A 316 9.90 13.76 -26.67
N GLY A 317 11.21 13.55 -26.49
CA GLY A 317 12.12 14.50 -25.86
C GLY A 317 11.97 14.60 -24.34
N VAL A 318 11.34 13.61 -23.72
CA VAL A 318 11.18 13.51 -22.26
C VAL A 318 12.36 12.75 -21.66
N ASP A 319 13.02 13.34 -20.65
CA ASP A 319 14.10 12.65 -19.94
C ASP A 319 13.55 11.45 -19.14
N CYS A 320 14.18 10.29 -19.34
CA CYS A 320 13.76 9.04 -18.71
C CYS A 320 14.95 8.20 -18.31
N GLU A 321 15.04 7.87 -17.02
CA GLU A 321 15.98 6.88 -16.48
C GLU A 321 15.25 5.55 -16.24
N LEU A 322 15.77 4.45 -16.79
CA LEU A 322 15.31 3.10 -16.49
C LEU A 322 16.45 2.31 -15.83
N HIS A 323 16.19 1.80 -14.62
CA HIS A 323 17.11 0.90 -13.92
C HIS A 323 16.47 -0.47 -13.73
N LEU A 324 17.13 -1.49 -14.28
CA LEU A 324 16.75 -2.89 -14.17
C LEU A 324 17.56 -3.58 -13.06
N PHE A 325 16.87 -4.30 -12.18
CA PHE A 325 17.45 -5.05 -11.07
C PHE A 325 17.47 -6.52 -11.42
N GLU A 326 18.68 -7.03 -11.70
CA GLU A 326 18.86 -8.39 -12.21
C GLU A 326 18.39 -9.44 -11.19
N GLY A 327 17.55 -10.37 -11.65
CA GLY A 327 17.02 -11.46 -10.86
C GLY A 327 15.92 -11.06 -9.86
N ALA A 328 15.64 -9.77 -9.69
CA ALA A 328 14.62 -9.30 -8.77
C ALA A 328 13.20 -9.49 -9.32
N GLY A 329 12.26 -9.83 -8.43
CA GLY A 329 10.84 -10.02 -8.74
C GLY A 329 10.01 -8.74 -8.64
N HIS A 330 8.67 -8.88 -8.50
CA HIS A 330 7.76 -7.74 -8.54
C HIS A 330 8.00 -6.83 -7.36
N PRO A 331 7.71 -6.88 -6.16
CA PRO A 331 7.76 -5.77 -5.21
C PRO A 331 9.19 -5.51 -4.70
N ILE A 332 10.08 -4.99 -5.58
CA ILE A 332 11.49 -4.74 -5.25
C ILE A 332 11.69 -3.57 -4.27
N PHE A 333 10.70 -2.72 -4.07
CA PHE A 333 10.76 -1.54 -3.20
C PHE A 333 9.63 -1.55 -2.16
N LEU A 334 9.42 -2.70 -1.50
CA LEU A 334 8.59 -2.77 -0.31
C LEU A 334 9.49 -2.95 0.93
N TYR A 335 9.18 -2.18 1.97
CA TYR A 335 9.86 -2.37 3.25
C TYR A 335 9.51 -3.74 3.84
N ARG A 336 10.48 -4.65 3.80
CA ARG A 336 10.41 -5.98 4.43
C ARG A 336 11.75 -6.26 5.11
N LYS A 337 11.74 -6.72 6.34
CA LYS A 337 12.98 -7.15 7.02
C LYS A 337 13.34 -8.60 6.65
N PRO A 338 14.61 -8.92 6.41
CA PRO A 338 15.73 -7.97 6.30
C PRO A 338 15.61 -7.12 5.03
N LEU A 339 16.08 -5.86 5.09
CA LEU A 339 16.16 -4.99 3.92
C LEU A 339 17.22 -5.52 2.95
N THR A 340 16.91 -5.51 1.67
CA THR A 340 17.83 -5.90 0.60
C THR A 340 18.74 -4.75 0.18
N ASP A 341 19.88 -5.05 -0.43
CA ASP A 341 20.73 -4.04 -1.04
C ASP A 341 20.00 -3.27 -2.14
N ASP A 342 19.10 -3.94 -2.87
CA ASP A 342 18.26 -3.31 -3.88
C ASP A 342 17.35 -2.22 -3.30
N TYR A 343 16.78 -2.43 -2.11
CA TYR A 343 15.97 -1.41 -1.46
C TYR A 343 16.76 -0.11 -1.21
N TYR A 344 18.00 -0.21 -0.71
CA TYR A 344 18.87 0.95 -0.49
C TYR A 344 19.34 1.58 -1.80
N LYS A 345 19.65 0.76 -2.81
CA LYS A 345 20.04 1.22 -4.14
C LYS A 345 18.90 1.99 -4.83
N ILE A 346 17.67 1.48 -4.75
CA ILE A 346 16.47 2.14 -5.26
C ILE A 346 16.27 3.50 -4.61
N ARG A 347 16.36 3.57 -3.27
CA ARG A 347 16.25 4.84 -2.54
C ARG A 347 17.33 5.83 -2.98
N LYS A 348 18.56 5.40 -3.13
CA LYS A 348 19.68 6.24 -3.60
C LYS A 348 19.45 6.76 -5.03
N LEU A 349 18.94 5.92 -5.93
CA LEU A 349 18.59 6.34 -7.30
C LEU A 349 17.47 7.37 -7.29
N THR A 350 16.44 7.15 -6.48
CA THR A 350 15.34 8.13 -6.30
C THR A 350 15.85 9.45 -5.75
N ASP A 351 16.71 9.44 -4.71
CA ASP A 351 17.34 10.64 -4.16
C ASP A 351 18.13 11.42 -5.22
N ASN A 352 18.94 10.73 -6.02
CA ASN A 352 19.75 11.35 -7.06
C ASN A 352 18.88 11.98 -8.15
N PHE A 353 17.82 11.30 -8.55
CA PHE A 353 16.85 11.81 -9.52
C PHE A 353 16.16 13.07 -8.98
N LEU A 354 15.64 13.04 -7.75
CA LEU A 354 15.00 14.21 -7.13
C LEU A 354 15.97 15.40 -6.97
N ARG A 355 17.24 15.18 -6.61
CA ARG A 355 18.26 16.24 -6.54
C ARG A 355 18.56 16.86 -7.90
N ARG A 356 18.65 16.06 -8.96
CA ARG A 356 18.89 16.57 -10.32
C ARG A 356 17.87 17.62 -10.73
N TYR A 357 16.62 17.47 -10.28
CA TYR A 357 15.54 18.40 -10.60
C TYR A 357 15.24 19.40 -9.50
N GLY A 358 16.06 19.47 -8.45
CA GLY A 358 15.94 20.49 -7.39
C GLY A 358 14.76 20.26 -6.44
N PHE A 359 14.44 19.00 -6.17
CA PHE A 359 13.42 18.60 -5.18
C PHE A 359 14.04 18.24 -3.82
N LEU A 360 15.32 17.84 -3.81
CA LEU A 360 16.13 17.55 -2.62
C LEU A 360 17.36 18.45 -2.55
#